data_1486620d07442b0b2f85cf286e64478b
#
_entry.id   1486620d07442b0b2f85cf286e64478b
#
_cell.length_a   1.000
_cell.length_b   1.000
_cell.length_c   1.000
_cell.angle_alpha   90.00
_cell.angle_beta   90.00
_cell.angle_gamma   90.00
#
_symmetry.space_group_name_H-M   'P 1'
#
loop_
_entity.id
_entity.type
_entity.pdbx_description
1 polymer ?
#
loop_
_entity_poly.entity_id
_entity_poly.type
_entity_poly.pdbx_seq_one_letter_code
_entity_poly.pdbx_strand_id
1 'polypeptide(L)'
;PRRSSDLMRLPIILDTDPGIDDAAAIAAALFAPELDLQLMTTVAGNVSVEKTTRNALQLLHFWNADVPLAQGASMPLVRPLRDAASVHGESGMEGYEFVEHDRQAMAKPAFQAIRDALMHAPQPVTLVAIGPLTNIALLLTHYPECVFNIHRLVIMGGSAGRGNFTPNAEFNIAIDPEAAAKVFQSGLDIVMCGLDVTNQAMLAPDYLATLPQLNQTGKMLHALFSHYRSGSMNTGLRMHDLCAIAWLVRPELFTLQSCFVAVETQGEYTSGTTVVDIEGRLGHPANAQVALGLNVEGFQQWVAEVLALAP
;
A
#
# COMPACT_ATOMS: atom_id res chain seq x y z
N PRO A 1 23.14 -3.08 31.62
CA PRO A 1 22.35 -3.63 30.49
C PRO A 1 21.18 -2.70 30.26
N ARG A 2 21.27 -1.84 29.21
CA ARG A 2 20.16 -1.02 28.78
C ARG A 2 19.10 -1.97 28.21
N ARG A 3 17.87 -1.87 28.68
CA ARG A 3 16.75 -2.65 28.17
C ARG A 3 16.57 -2.33 26.69
N SER A 4 16.38 -3.34 25.87
CA SER A 4 16.24 -3.33 24.41
C SER A 4 14.91 -2.67 23.93
N SER A 5 14.37 -1.68 24.66
CA SER A 5 13.04 -1.11 24.45
C SER A 5 13.01 0.34 23.97
N ASP A 6 14.15 0.93 23.59
CA ASP A 6 14.22 2.33 23.14
C ASP A 6 14.64 2.49 21.67
N LEU A 7 14.38 1.51 20.82
CA LEU A 7 14.37 1.75 19.38
C LEU A 7 13.13 2.59 19.06
N MET A 8 13.34 3.85 18.72
CA MET A 8 12.23 4.72 18.27
C MET A 8 11.54 4.03 17.07
N ARG A 9 10.28 3.69 17.24
CA ARG A 9 9.44 3.12 16.16
C ARG A 9 9.24 4.19 15.09
N LEU A 10 9.27 3.78 13.83
CA LEU A 10 9.03 4.68 12.70
C LEU A 10 7.54 5.05 12.63
N PRO A 11 7.16 6.33 12.81
CA PRO A 11 5.78 6.75 12.68
C PRO A 11 5.36 6.71 11.20
N ILE A 12 4.25 6.03 10.92
CA ILE A 12 3.69 5.91 9.57
C ILE A 12 2.21 6.26 9.55
N ILE A 13 1.78 6.77 8.41
CA ILE A 13 0.37 6.88 8.02
C ILE A 13 0.16 5.99 6.80
N LEU A 14 -0.84 5.12 6.84
CA LEU A 14 -1.13 4.16 5.79
C LEU A 14 -2.41 4.55 5.05
N ASP A 15 -2.29 4.82 3.75
CA ASP A 15 -3.41 5.02 2.82
C ASP A 15 -3.60 3.76 1.99
N THR A 16 -4.80 3.18 2.01
CA THR A 16 -5.08 1.82 1.53
C THR A 16 -6.49 1.71 0.94
N ASP A 17 -6.69 0.76 0.05
CA ASP A 17 -8.01 0.40 -0.50
C ASP A 17 -8.35 -1.07 -0.18
N PRO A 18 -8.56 -1.45 1.12
CA PRO A 18 -8.46 -2.83 1.57
C PRO A 18 -9.16 -3.85 0.69
N GLY A 19 -8.32 -4.60 0.00
CA GLY A 19 -8.57 -5.86 -0.64
C GLY A 19 -7.81 -6.99 0.10
N ILE A 20 -7.60 -8.11 -0.58
CA ILE A 20 -7.05 -9.32 0.07
C ILE A 20 -5.58 -9.16 0.45
N ASP A 21 -4.74 -8.63 -0.43
CA ASP A 21 -3.31 -8.42 -0.12
C ASP A 21 -3.06 -7.19 0.78
N ASP A 22 -3.93 -6.18 0.70
CA ASP A 22 -3.96 -5.08 1.69
C ASP A 22 -4.10 -5.62 3.13
N ALA A 23 -4.92 -6.64 3.34
CA ALA A 23 -5.11 -7.22 4.67
C ALA A 23 -3.79 -7.73 5.26
N ALA A 24 -2.95 -8.37 4.46
CA ALA A 24 -1.62 -8.81 4.89
C ALA A 24 -0.68 -7.63 5.15
N ALA A 25 -0.72 -6.59 4.30
CA ALA A 25 0.07 -5.37 4.49
C ALA A 25 -0.33 -4.61 5.77
N ILE A 26 -1.64 -4.51 6.05
CA ILE A 26 -2.16 -3.89 7.28
C ILE A 26 -1.71 -4.70 8.51
N ALA A 27 -1.77 -6.03 8.47
CA ALA A 27 -1.25 -6.88 9.54
C ALA A 27 0.24 -6.58 9.81
N ALA A 28 1.05 -6.53 8.76
CA ALA A 28 2.47 -6.20 8.89
C ALA A 28 2.70 -4.79 9.45
N ALA A 29 1.92 -3.79 9.01
CA ALA A 29 2.01 -2.43 9.53
C ALA A 29 1.66 -2.32 11.01
N LEU A 30 0.72 -3.15 11.49
CA LEU A 30 0.30 -3.17 12.90
C LEU A 30 1.28 -3.94 13.80
N PHE A 31 1.84 -5.05 13.29
CA PHE A 31 2.57 -5.99 14.14
C PHE A 31 4.08 -5.99 13.95
N ALA A 32 4.62 -5.30 12.94
CA ALA A 32 6.05 -5.05 12.85
C ALA A 32 6.50 -4.15 14.01
N PRO A 33 7.40 -4.62 14.90
CA PRO A 33 7.77 -3.85 16.09
C PRO A 33 8.51 -2.55 15.77
N GLU A 34 9.02 -2.41 14.55
CA GLU A 34 9.74 -1.23 14.07
C GLU A 34 8.81 -0.09 13.65
N LEU A 35 7.52 -0.38 13.44
CA LEU A 35 6.54 0.58 12.90
C LEU A 35 5.57 1.06 13.99
N ASP A 36 5.15 2.32 13.86
CA ASP A 36 4.11 2.94 14.66
C ASP A 36 3.02 3.49 13.74
N LEU A 37 1.97 2.70 13.52
CA LEU A 37 0.85 3.08 12.65
C LEU A 37 -0.06 4.08 13.38
N GLN A 38 0.04 5.35 13.03
CA GLN A 38 -0.63 6.46 13.72
C GLN A 38 -2.00 6.79 13.15
N LEU A 39 -2.21 6.56 11.86
CA LEU A 39 -3.46 6.83 11.15
C LEU A 39 -3.58 5.90 9.96
N MET A 40 -4.77 5.41 9.71
CA MET A 40 -5.14 4.72 8.47
C MET A 40 -6.16 5.55 7.71
N THR A 41 -6.02 5.63 6.40
CA THR A 41 -6.99 6.28 5.51
C THR A 41 -7.37 5.33 4.39
N THR A 42 -8.59 5.49 3.87
CA THR A 42 -9.09 4.65 2.79
C THR A 42 -9.34 5.45 1.52
N VAL A 43 -9.29 4.78 0.39
CA VAL A 43 -9.54 5.33 -0.93
C VAL A 43 -10.33 4.32 -1.75
N ALA A 44 -11.11 4.80 -2.72
CA ALA A 44 -11.72 3.92 -3.71
C ALA A 44 -10.65 3.38 -4.66
N GLY A 45 -10.69 2.10 -4.93
CA GLY A 45 -9.74 1.43 -5.82
C GLY A 45 -10.18 0.00 -6.07
N ASN A 46 -9.73 -0.95 -5.28
CA ASN A 46 -10.11 -2.37 -5.40
C ASN A 46 -11.64 -2.54 -5.43
N VAL A 47 -12.33 -1.79 -4.60
CA VAL A 47 -13.80 -1.65 -4.57
C VAL A 47 -14.16 -0.20 -4.22
N SER A 48 -15.46 0.11 -4.07
CA SER A 48 -15.89 1.46 -3.67
C SER A 48 -15.32 1.88 -2.31
N VAL A 49 -15.23 3.19 -2.05
CA VAL A 49 -14.66 3.69 -0.78
C VAL A 49 -15.49 3.28 0.43
N GLU A 50 -16.79 3.11 0.30
CA GLU A 50 -17.65 2.59 1.37
C GLU A 50 -17.25 1.16 1.75
N LYS A 51 -16.96 0.33 0.74
CA LYS A 51 -16.50 -1.05 0.95
C LYS A 51 -15.08 -1.09 1.49
N THR A 52 -14.15 -0.30 0.95
CA THR A 52 -12.77 -0.27 1.47
C THR A 52 -12.73 0.23 2.91
N THR A 53 -13.55 1.23 3.25
CA THR A 53 -13.67 1.74 4.63
C THR A 53 -14.24 0.69 5.56
N ARG A 54 -15.31 -0.01 5.15
CA ARG A 54 -15.87 -1.14 5.92
C ARG A 54 -14.83 -2.23 6.14
N ASN A 55 -14.08 -2.60 5.11
CA ASN A 55 -13.04 -3.61 5.19
C ASN A 55 -11.94 -3.20 6.17
N ALA A 56 -11.49 -1.94 6.13
CA ALA A 56 -10.52 -1.42 7.09
C ALA A 56 -11.02 -1.46 8.53
N LEU A 57 -12.27 -1.06 8.78
CA LEU A 57 -12.89 -1.12 10.11
C LEU A 57 -13.01 -2.55 10.62
N GLN A 58 -13.38 -3.50 9.76
CA GLN A 58 -13.45 -4.93 10.08
C GLN A 58 -12.08 -5.48 10.50
N LEU A 59 -11.02 -5.14 9.76
CA LEU A 59 -9.65 -5.55 10.09
C LEU A 59 -9.17 -4.94 11.40
N LEU A 60 -9.39 -3.64 11.62
CA LEU A 60 -9.06 -2.99 12.89
C LEU A 60 -9.84 -3.58 14.08
N HIS A 61 -11.10 -3.94 13.87
CA HIS A 61 -11.89 -4.61 14.88
C HIS A 61 -11.36 -6.03 15.17
N PHE A 62 -11.07 -6.79 14.13
CA PHE A 62 -10.53 -8.16 14.25
C PHE A 62 -9.27 -8.20 15.11
N TRP A 63 -8.36 -7.24 14.91
CA TRP A 63 -7.11 -7.14 15.69
C TRP A 63 -7.24 -6.34 16.98
N ASN A 64 -8.43 -5.81 17.29
CA ASN A 64 -8.64 -4.89 18.39
C ASN A 64 -7.61 -3.72 18.39
N ALA A 65 -7.28 -3.24 17.21
CA ALA A 65 -6.28 -2.20 17.02
C ALA A 65 -6.87 -0.82 17.28
N ASP A 66 -6.20 -0.02 18.09
CA ASP A 66 -6.57 1.37 18.41
C ASP A 66 -5.87 2.33 17.45
N VAL A 67 -6.28 2.27 16.17
CA VAL A 67 -5.77 3.15 15.10
C VAL A 67 -6.94 3.95 14.55
N PRO A 68 -6.85 5.30 14.53
CA PRO A 68 -7.89 6.12 13.91
C PRO A 68 -7.96 5.86 12.41
N LEU A 69 -9.17 5.87 11.86
CA LEU A 69 -9.46 5.66 10.46
C LEU A 69 -10.25 6.84 9.89
N ALA A 70 -9.83 7.35 8.73
CA ALA A 70 -10.57 8.36 7.97
C ALA A 70 -10.88 7.85 6.57
N GLN A 71 -12.16 8.00 6.16
CA GLN A 71 -12.59 7.69 4.80
C GLN A 71 -12.13 8.78 3.84
N GLY A 72 -11.59 8.38 2.70
CA GLY A 72 -11.08 9.29 1.68
C GLY A 72 -11.94 9.37 0.43
N ALA A 73 -11.26 9.59 -0.69
CA ALA A 73 -11.90 9.87 -1.97
C ALA A 73 -12.70 8.67 -2.48
N SER A 74 -13.91 8.96 -2.94
CA SER A 74 -14.81 7.97 -3.57
C SER A 74 -14.61 7.84 -5.08
N MET A 75 -13.90 8.79 -5.68
CA MET A 75 -13.68 8.89 -7.12
C MET A 75 -12.25 9.35 -7.41
N PRO A 76 -11.65 8.93 -8.52
CA PRO A 76 -10.45 9.55 -9.07
C PRO A 76 -10.66 11.06 -9.32
N LEU A 77 -9.56 11.82 -9.43
CA LEU A 77 -9.62 13.29 -9.60
C LEU A 77 -10.42 13.71 -10.84
N VAL A 78 -10.28 12.98 -11.94
CA VAL A 78 -10.84 13.37 -13.24
C VAL A 78 -11.70 12.27 -13.85
N ARG A 79 -11.36 11.00 -13.65
CA ARG A 79 -11.94 9.85 -14.34
C ARG A 79 -13.01 9.16 -13.52
N PRO A 80 -13.93 8.42 -14.16
CA PRO A 80 -14.81 7.51 -13.43
C PRO A 80 -13.99 6.39 -12.76
N LEU A 81 -14.48 5.90 -11.63
CA LEU A 81 -13.87 4.76 -10.95
C LEU A 81 -14.00 3.49 -11.80
N ARG A 82 -12.90 2.77 -11.91
CA ARG A 82 -12.82 1.41 -12.49
C ARG A 82 -12.19 0.51 -11.43
N ASP A 83 -12.99 -0.32 -10.79
CA ASP A 83 -12.57 -1.14 -9.66
C ASP A 83 -11.93 -2.48 -10.06
N ALA A 84 -11.47 -3.23 -9.06
CA ALA A 84 -10.88 -4.55 -9.20
C ALA A 84 -11.70 -5.66 -8.50
N ALA A 85 -13.02 -5.53 -8.46
CA ALA A 85 -13.90 -6.54 -7.88
C ALA A 85 -13.70 -7.94 -8.52
N SER A 86 -13.27 -7.98 -9.79
CA SER A 86 -12.91 -9.24 -10.47
C SER A 86 -11.71 -9.97 -9.84
N VAL A 87 -10.84 -9.27 -9.09
CA VAL A 87 -9.64 -9.82 -8.42
C VAL A 87 -9.91 -10.10 -6.95
N HIS A 88 -10.56 -9.19 -6.24
CA HIS A 88 -10.75 -9.23 -4.79
C HIS A 88 -12.14 -9.67 -4.34
N GLY A 89 -13.08 -9.89 -5.30
CA GLY A 89 -14.50 -10.16 -5.04
C GLY A 89 -15.31 -8.89 -4.83
N GLU A 90 -16.64 -9.03 -4.80
CA GLU A 90 -17.58 -7.91 -4.71
C GLU A 90 -17.44 -7.09 -3.41
N SER A 91 -17.06 -7.74 -2.31
CA SER A 91 -16.79 -7.06 -1.04
C SER A 91 -15.37 -6.47 -0.96
N GLY A 92 -14.46 -6.92 -1.81
CA GLY A 92 -13.03 -6.66 -1.75
C GLY A 92 -12.26 -7.64 -0.83
N MET A 93 -12.94 -8.31 0.08
CA MET A 93 -12.34 -9.28 1.01
C MET A 93 -13.24 -10.51 1.17
N GLU A 94 -13.54 -11.17 0.05
CA GLU A 94 -14.28 -12.44 0.07
C GLU A 94 -13.48 -13.56 0.73
N GLY A 95 -14.18 -14.47 1.40
CA GLY A 95 -13.62 -15.70 1.95
C GLY A 95 -13.57 -15.77 3.47
N TYR A 96 -13.78 -14.68 4.17
CA TYR A 96 -13.84 -14.64 5.63
C TYR A 96 -15.04 -13.83 6.13
N GLU A 97 -15.77 -14.36 7.08
CA GLU A 97 -16.89 -13.67 7.73
C GLU A 97 -16.40 -12.96 9.00
N PHE A 98 -16.36 -11.62 8.92
CA PHE A 98 -16.01 -10.79 10.06
C PHE A 98 -17.19 -10.62 11.01
N VAL A 99 -16.88 -10.56 12.30
CA VAL A 99 -17.88 -10.28 13.34
C VAL A 99 -18.41 -8.84 13.18
N GLU A 100 -19.71 -8.67 13.38
CA GLU A 100 -20.33 -7.34 13.40
C GLU A 100 -19.74 -6.47 14.52
N HIS A 101 -19.60 -5.18 14.25
CA HIS A 101 -19.02 -4.20 15.16
C HIS A 101 -19.65 -2.82 14.96
N ASP A 102 -19.42 -1.93 15.91
CA ASP A 102 -19.90 -0.54 15.92
C ASP A 102 -18.82 0.51 15.67
N ARG A 103 -17.61 0.08 15.27
CA ARG A 103 -16.51 1.03 14.93
C ARG A 103 -16.92 1.94 13.80
N GLN A 104 -16.53 3.21 13.93
CA GLN A 104 -16.82 4.27 12.96
C GLN A 104 -15.52 4.91 12.46
N ALA A 105 -15.52 5.34 11.21
CA ALA A 105 -14.49 6.24 10.70
C ALA A 105 -14.66 7.65 11.30
N MET A 106 -13.57 8.42 11.30
CA MET A 106 -13.59 9.83 11.68
C MET A 106 -14.56 10.62 10.78
N ALA A 107 -15.14 11.69 11.31
CA ALA A 107 -16.04 12.55 10.53
C ALA A 107 -15.33 13.35 9.44
N LYS A 108 -14.02 13.62 9.59
CA LYS A 108 -13.23 14.39 8.60
C LYS A 108 -12.71 13.49 7.46
N PRO A 109 -12.59 14.02 6.23
CA PRO A 109 -12.05 13.26 5.10
C PRO A 109 -10.56 12.97 5.26
N ALA A 110 -10.08 11.91 4.57
CA ALA A 110 -8.72 11.40 4.68
C ALA A 110 -7.64 12.47 4.53
N PHE A 111 -7.70 13.31 3.49
CA PHE A 111 -6.65 14.32 3.26
C PHE A 111 -6.54 15.36 4.39
N GLN A 112 -7.66 15.70 5.05
CA GLN A 112 -7.64 16.57 6.24
C GLN A 112 -7.09 15.82 7.45
N ALA A 113 -7.47 14.56 7.65
CA ALA A 113 -6.95 13.75 8.74
C ALA A 113 -5.43 13.55 8.63
N ILE A 114 -4.93 13.30 7.41
CA ILE A 114 -3.48 13.22 7.15
C ILE A 114 -2.80 14.56 7.48
N ARG A 115 -3.34 15.67 6.97
CA ARG A 115 -2.82 17.01 7.26
C ARG A 115 -2.71 17.25 8.75
N ASP A 116 -3.77 16.97 9.50
CA ASP A 116 -3.79 17.20 10.94
C ASP A 116 -2.77 16.32 11.66
N ALA A 117 -2.65 15.04 11.28
CA ALA A 117 -1.65 14.14 11.85
C ALA A 117 -0.22 14.64 11.57
N LEU A 118 0.07 15.09 10.35
CA LEU A 118 1.37 15.63 9.97
C LEU A 118 1.71 16.90 10.77
N MET A 119 0.75 17.80 10.94
CA MET A 119 0.97 19.08 11.62
C MET A 119 1.12 18.94 13.14
N HIS A 120 0.55 17.90 13.75
CA HIS A 120 0.69 17.61 15.18
C HIS A 120 1.87 16.70 15.51
N ALA A 121 2.48 16.06 14.50
CA ALA A 121 3.61 15.18 14.72
C ALA A 121 4.85 15.99 15.17
N PRO A 122 5.65 15.46 16.13
CA PRO A 122 6.86 16.13 16.61
C PRO A 122 7.98 16.15 15.58
N GLN A 123 7.87 15.31 14.54
CA GLN A 123 8.86 15.19 13.45
C GLN A 123 8.14 14.77 12.17
N PRO A 124 8.77 14.95 10.98
CA PRO A 124 8.18 14.50 9.73
C PRO A 124 7.84 13.00 9.75
N VAL A 125 6.68 12.66 9.17
CA VAL A 125 6.10 11.31 9.17
C VAL A 125 6.26 10.66 7.81
N THR A 126 6.45 9.35 7.78
CA THR A 126 6.44 8.56 6.54
C THR A 126 5.00 8.24 6.13
N LEU A 127 4.64 8.60 4.91
CA LEU A 127 3.40 8.18 4.28
C LEU A 127 3.61 6.89 3.50
N VAL A 128 2.69 5.96 3.62
CA VAL A 128 2.66 4.71 2.86
C VAL A 128 1.34 4.65 2.11
N ALA A 129 1.38 4.63 0.79
CA ALA A 129 0.19 4.56 -0.07
C ALA A 129 0.22 3.27 -0.88
N ILE A 130 -0.70 2.37 -0.61
CA ILE A 130 -0.81 1.06 -1.26
C ILE A 130 -2.07 0.91 -2.11
N GLY A 131 -2.82 1.99 -2.27
CA GLY A 131 -3.95 2.15 -3.19
C GLY A 131 -3.70 3.27 -4.22
N PRO A 132 -4.73 3.65 -4.99
CA PRO A 132 -4.66 4.82 -5.86
C PRO A 132 -4.27 6.09 -5.10
N LEU A 133 -3.53 6.98 -5.74
CA LEU A 133 -2.88 8.13 -5.08
C LEU A 133 -3.79 9.36 -4.90
N THR A 134 -5.11 9.19 -5.03
CA THR A 134 -6.09 10.29 -4.99
C THR A 134 -6.02 11.08 -3.69
N ASN A 135 -5.98 10.42 -2.53
CA ASN A 135 -5.90 11.10 -1.23
C ASN A 135 -4.61 11.90 -1.07
N ILE A 136 -3.49 11.36 -1.53
CA ILE A 136 -2.18 12.02 -1.46
C ILE A 136 -2.17 13.26 -2.36
N ALA A 137 -2.72 13.15 -3.57
CA ALA A 137 -2.85 14.28 -4.49
C ALA A 137 -3.78 15.38 -3.92
N LEU A 138 -4.87 15.01 -3.28
CA LEU A 138 -5.77 15.96 -2.60
C LEU A 138 -5.06 16.66 -1.43
N LEU A 139 -4.29 15.93 -0.62
CA LEU A 139 -3.47 16.51 0.44
C LEU A 139 -2.53 17.58 -0.13
N LEU A 140 -1.76 17.25 -1.16
CA LEU A 140 -0.78 18.15 -1.77
C LEU A 140 -1.43 19.33 -2.52
N THR A 141 -2.68 19.18 -2.95
CA THR A 141 -3.44 20.25 -3.60
C THR A 141 -3.99 21.24 -2.60
N HIS A 142 -4.59 20.75 -1.52
CA HIS A 142 -5.22 21.58 -0.51
C HIS A 142 -4.24 22.15 0.52
N TYR A 143 -3.17 21.41 0.79
CA TYR A 143 -2.18 21.73 1.82
C TYR A 143 -0.76 21.51 1.30
N PRO A 144 -0.32 22.28 0.28
CA PRO A 144 1.01 22.10 -0.33
C PRO A 144 2.16 22.24 0.67
N GLU A 145 1.95 23.00 1.76
CA GLU A 145 2.93 23.15 2.84
C GLU A 145 3.22 21.84 3.58
N CYS A 146 2.33 20.86 3.53
CA CYS A 146 2.54 19.55 4.18
C CYS A 146 3.74 18.78 3.63
N VAL A 147 4.26 19.11 2.45
CA VAL A 147 5.47 18.50 1.90
C VAL A 147 6.62 18.52 2.91
N PHE A 148 6.75 19.61 3.67
CA PHE A 148 7.82 19.75 4.67
C PHE A 148 7.63 18.89 5.92
N ASN A 149 6.42 18.36 6.14
CA ASN A 149 6.07 17.48 7.25
C ASN A 149 6.07 15.99 6.87
N ILE A 150 6.30 15.70 5.60
CA ILE A 150 6.40 14.33 5.08
C ILE A 150 7.88 13.98 4.97
N HIS A 151 8.31 12.97 5.74
CA HIS A 151 9.68 12.48 5.67
C HIS A 151 9.93 11.76 4.34
N ARG A 152 8.99 10.91 3.94
CA ARG A 152 9.07 10.08 2.73
C ARG A 152 7.69 9.58 2.36
N LEU A 153 7.48 9.32 1.08
CA LEU A 153 6.31 8.61 0.57
C LEU A 153 6.76 7.28 -0.04
N VAL A 154 6.25 6.18 0.50
CA VAL A 154 6.45 4.84 -0.07
C VAL A 154 5.17 4.42 -0.74
N ILE A 155 5.22 4.06 -2.01
CA ILE A 155 4.05 3.64 -2.77
C ILE A 155 4.16 2.18 -3.24
N MET A 156 3.04 1.47 -3.24
CA MET A 156 2.84 0.32 -4.11
C MET A 156 2.11 0.83 -5.36
N GLY A 157 2.77 0.79 -6.47
CA GLY A 157 2.19 1.24 -7.75
C GLY A 157 3.22 1.39 -8.84
N GLY A 158 2.73 1.37 -10.07
CA GLY A 158 3.53 1.57 -11.26
C GLY A 158 4.32 0.35 -11.73
N SER A 159 5.06 0.56 -12.78
CA SER A 159 5.96 -0.42 -13.40
C SER A 159 6.95 0.28 -14.31
N ALA A 160 8.16 -0.22 -14.39
CA ALA A 160 9.14 0.18 -15.41
C ALA A 160 8.96 -0.62 -16.72
N GLY A 161 8.08 -1.61 -16.72
CA GLY A 161 7.80 -2.48 -17.85
C GLY A 161 6.31 -2.65 -18.10
N ARG A 162 5.83 -3.90 -18.04
CA ARG A 162 4.43 -4.23 -18.31
C ARG A 162 3.51 -3.86 -17.15
N GLY A 163 2.26 -3.53 -17.50
CA GLY A 163 1.18 -3.33 -16.54
C GLY A 163 0.48 -4.63 -16.14
N ASN A 164 -0.52 -4.48 -15.27
CA ASN A 164 -1.44 -5.55 -14.88
C ASN A 164 -2.91 -5.17 -15.10
N PHE A 165 -3.19 -3.88 -15.25
CA PHE A 165 -4.54 -3.36 -15.53
C PHE A 165 -4.74 -3.07 -17.01
N THR A 166 -3.75 -2.47 -17.64
CA THR A 166 -3.59 -2.41 -19.10
C THR A 166 -2.24 -3.02 -19.46
N PRO A 167 -1.93 -3.25 -20.76
CA PRO A 167 -0.61 -3.76 -21.14
C PRO A 167 0.56 -2.94 -20.59
N ASN A 168 0.37 -1.64 -20.36
CA ASN A 168 1.42 -0.72 -19.95
C ASN A 168 1.23 -0.08 -18.57
N ALA A 169 0.04 -0.21 -17.96
CA ALA A 169 -0.28 0.48 -16.72
C ALA A 169 -0.58 -0.50 -15.58
N GLU A 170 0.02 -0.22 -14.42
CA GLU A 170 -0.31 -0.87 -13.17
C GLU A 170 -1.60 -0.24 -12.58
N PHE A 171 -2.40 -1.05 -11.88
CA PHE A 171 -3.74 -0.71 -11.42
C PHE A 171 -3.80 0.59 -10.61
N ASN A 172 -3.01 0.73 -9.55
CA ASN A 172 -3.07 1.89 -8.64
C ASN A 172 -2.80 3.21 -9.38
N ILE A 173 -1.89 3.19 -10.33
CA ILE A 173 -1.59 4.37 -11.16
C ILE A 173 -2.68 4.57 -12.23
N ALA A 174 -3.12 3.49 -12.87
CA ALA A 174 -4.11 3.56 -13.95
C ALA A 174 -5.50 4.03 -13.49
N ILE A 175 -5.86 3.80 -12.22
CA ILE A 175 -7.15 4.25 -11.67
C ILE A 175 -7.19 5.77 -11.53
N ASP A 176 -6.10 6.41 -11.14
CA ASP A 176 -6.02 7.86 -11.04
C ASP A 176 -4.66 8.38 -11.56
N PRO A 177 -4.45 8.40 -12.88
CA PRO A 177 -3.19 8.85 -13.45
C PRO A 177 -2.86 10.31 -13.15
N GLU A 178 -3.88 11.16 -13.09
CA GLU A 178 -3.73 12.58 -12.80
C GLU A 178 -3.23 12.80 -11.35
N ALA A 179 -3.75 12.03 -10.41
CA ALA A 179 -3.25 12.05 -9.04
C ALA A 179 -1.80 11.57 -8.96
N ALA A 180 -1.48 10.48 -9.62
CA ALA A 180 -0.12 9.94 -9.66
C ALA A 180 0.86 10.94 -10.29
N ALA A 181 0.50 11.57 -11.42
CA ALA A 181 1.32 12.59 -12.06
C ALA A 181 1.63 13.75 -11.10
N LYS A 182 0.62 14.23 -10.37
CA LYS A 182 0.81 15.28 -9.36
C LYS A 182 1.77 14.86 -8.24
N VAL A 183 1.63 13.63 -7.76
CA VAL A 183 2.48 13.09 -6.68
C VAL A 183 3.93 12.99 -7.13
N PHE A 184 4.22 12.44 -8.30
CA PHE A 184 5.60 12.35 -8.81
C PHE A 184 6.24 13.72 -9.12
N GLN A 185 5.45 14.76 -9.33
CA GLN A 185 5.92 16.15 -9.54
C GLN A 185 6.05 16.96 -8.25
N SER A 186 5.71 16.38 -7.09
CA SER A 186 5.59 17.11 -5.82
C SER A 186 6.91 17.51 -5.17
N GLY A 187 8.01 16.89 -5.56
CA GLY A 187 9.31 17.05 -4.89
C GLY A 187 9.47 16.22 -3.62
N LEU A 188 8.50 15.35 -3.28
CA LEU A 188 8.64 14.40 -2.18
C LEU A 188 9.76 13.38 -2.46
N ASP A 189 10.39 12.89 -1.40
CA ASP A 189 11.24 11.70 -1.45
C ASP A 189 10.33 10.47 -1.62
N ILE A 190 10.29 9.92 -2.85
CA ILE A 190 9.39 8.82 -3.20
C ILE A 190 10.18 7.53 -3.37
N VAL A 191 9.68 6.46 -2.74
CA VAL A 191 10.08 5.08 -3.01
C VAL A 191 8.93 4.38 -3.72
N MET A 192 9.18 3.91 -4.94
CA MET A 192 8.20 3.24 -5.78
C MET A 192 8.45 1.73 -5.76
N CYS A 193 7.52 0.98 -5.14
CA CYS A 193 7.45 -0.47 -5.24
C CYS A 193 6.47 -0.83 -6.36
N GLY A 194 6.96 -0.87 -7.59
CA GLY A 194 6.18 -1.22 -8.77
C GLY A 194 6.15 -2.72 -9.04
N LEU A 195 5.48 -3.12 -10.13
CA LEU A 195 5.34 -4.53 -10.51
C LEU A 195 6.67 -5.23 -10.74
N ASP A 196 7.71 -4.48 -11.09
CA ASP A 196 9.06 -5.03 -11.30
C ASP A 196 9.57 -5.76 -10.06
N VAL A 197 9.28 -5.24 -8.89
CA VAL A 197 9.64 -5.86 -7.62
C VAL A 197 8.49 -6.68 -7.02
N THR A 198 7.25 -6.21 -7.10
CA THR A 198 6.12 -6.88 -6.44
C THR A 198 5.74 -8.20 -7.09
N ASN A 199 5.98 -8.38 -8.39
CA ASN A 199 5.82 -9.66 -9.07
C ASN A 199 6.80 -10.73 -8.57
N GLN A 200 7.90 -10.35 -7.91
CA GLN A 200 8.85 -11.26 -7.28
C GLN A 200 8.42 -11.67 -5.86
N ALA A 201 7.53 -10.90 -5.23
CA ALA A 201 7.11 -11.06 -3.84
C ALA A 201 6.08 -12.19 -3.66
N MET A 202 6.49 -13.42 -3.94
CA MET A 202 5.67 -14.62 -3.87
C MET A 202 5.71 -15.22 -2.46
N LEU A 203 4.54 -15.56 -1.92
CA LEU A 203 4.42 -16.51 -0.81
C LEU A 203 4.28 -17.93 -1.36
N ALA A 204 5.16 -18.81 -0.91
CA ALA A 204 5.21 -20.18 -1.39
C ALA A 204 3.99 -20.99 -0.91
N PRO A 205 3.52 -21.98 -1.71
CA PRO A 205 2.40 -22.85 -1.36
C PRO A 205 2.55 -23.53 0.00
N ASP A 206 3.75 -24.02 0.31
CA ASP A 206 4.02 -24.70 1.58
C ASP A 206 3.81 -23.77 2.78
N TYR A 207 4.24 -22.50 2.67
CA TYR A 207 4.00 -21.51 3.71
C TYR A 207 2.50 -21.16 3.83
N LEU A 208 1.83 -20.95 2.71
CA LEU A 208 0.38 -20.66 2.70
C LEU A 208 -0.42 -21.76 3.41
N ALA A 209 -0.03 -23.01 3.23
CA ALA A 209 -0.68 -24.16 3.89
C ALA A 209 -0.50 -24.16 5.43
N THR A 210 0.52 -23.50 5.94
CA THR A 210 0.77 -23.43 7.42
C THR A 210 -0.05 -22.35 8.12
N LEU A 211 -0.56 -21.36 7.39
CA LEU A 211 -1.25 -20.19 7.97
C LEU A 211 -2.42 -20.55 8.91
N PRO A 212 -3.29 -21.55 8.61
CA PRO A 212 -4.39 -21.88 9.51
C PRO A 212 -3.96 -22.37 10.91
N GLN A 213 -2.74 -22.90 11.04
CA GLN A 213 -2.18 -23.37 12.30
C GLN A 213 -1.33 -22.35 13.03
N LEU A 214 -1.02 -21.21 12.35
CA LEU A 214 -0.11 -20.21 12.91
C LEU A 214 -0.77 -19.45 14.09
N ASN A 215 -1.89 -18.80 13.84
CA ASN A 215 -2.64 -17.96 14.79
C ASN A 215 -4.01 -17.59 14.19
N GLN A 216 -4.79 -16.73 14.86
CA GLN A 216 -6.07 -16.26 14.34
C GLN A 216 -5.92 -15.42 13.05
N THR A 217 -4.89 -14.59 13.00
CA THR A 217 -4.55 -13.81 11.79
C THR A 217 -4.25 -14.74 10.61
N GLY A 218 -3.46 -15.79 10.83
CA GLY A 218 -3.16 -16.79 9.80
C GLY A 218 -4.41 -17.50 9.29
N LYS A 219 -5.36 -17.85 10.16
CA LYS A 219 -6.65 -18.43 9.75
C LYS A 219 -7.45 -17.49 8.86
N MET A 220 -7.56 -16.24 9.27
CA MET A 220 -8.28 -15.21 8.52
C MET A 220 -7.63 -14.97 7.16
N LEU A 221 -6.30 -14.74 7.13
CA LEU A 221 -5.56 -14.52 5.89
C LEU A 221 -5.63 -15.72 4.95
N HIS A 222 -5.53 -16.95 5.46
CA HIS A 222 -5.68 -18.16 4.63
C HIS A 222 -7.05 -18.21 3.95
N ALA A 223 -8.12 -17.87 4.68
CA ALA A 223 -9.46 -17.83 4.13
C ALA A 223 -9.59 -16.79 3.02
N LEU A 224 -9.05 -15.57 3.22
CA LEU A 224 -9.01 -14.53 2.19
C LEU A 224 -8.17 -14.95 0.99
N PHE A 225 -6.97 -15.47 1.21
CA PHE A 225 -6.04 -15.88 0.17
C PHE A 225 -6.58 -16.98 -0.74
N SER A 226 -7.45 -17.83 -0.20
CA SER A 226 -8.12 -18.87 -1.01
C SER A 226 -9.05 -18.29 -2.09
N HIS A 227 -9.43 -17.01 -1.96
CA HIS A 227 -10.24 -16.27 -2.94
C HIS A 227 -9.44 -15.25 -3.74
N TYR A 228 -8.14 -15.08 -3.45
CA TYR A 228 -7.28 -14.11 -4.12
C TYR A 228 -6.84 -14.61 -5.49
N ARG A 229 -7.01 -13.77 -6.51
CA ARG A 229 -6.77 -14.16 -7.91
C ARG A 229 -5.45 -13.65 -8.50
N SER A 230 -4.49 -13.27 -7.64
CA SER A 230 -3.12 -12.93 -8.05
C SER A 230 -2.17 -14.12 -7.86
N GLY A 231 -2.52 -15.22 -8.46
CA GLY A 231 -1.85 -16.51 -8.34
C GLY A 231 -2.82 -17.61 -7.88
N SER A 232 -2.31 -18.64 -7.24
CA SER A 232 -3.13 -19.68 -6.63
C SER A 232 -2.46 -20.22 -5.37
N MET A 233 -3.26 -20.83 -4.49
CA MET A 233 -2.74 -21.51 -3.29
C MET A 233 -1.77 -22.63 -3.63
N ASN A 234 -1.85 -23.20 -4.84
CA ASN A 234 -1.00 -24.30 -5.30
C ASN A 234 0.30 -23.84 -5.96
N THR A 235 0.33 -22.63 -6.52
CA THR A 235 1.50 -22.08 -7.24
C THR A 235 2.17 -20.91 -6.51
N GLY A 236 1.54 -20.40 -5.48
CA GLY A 236 1.96 -19.23 -4.71
C GLY A 236 1.16 -17.98 -5.05
N LEU A 237 1.19 -17.02 -4.13
CA LEU A 237 0.48 -15.75 -4.24
C LEU A 237 1.45 -14.57 -4.20
N ARG A 238 1.24 -13.60 -5.09
CA ARG A 238 1.98 -12.33 -5.07
C ARG A 238 1.39 -11.41 -4.02
N MET A 239 2.24 -10.90 -3.15
CA MET A 239 1.87 -9.95 -2.09
C MET A 239 2.38 -8.56 -2.46
N HIS A 240 1.64 -7.89 -3.36
CA HIS A 240 2.05 -6.60 -3.91
C HIS A 240 2.25 -5.55 -2.82
N ASP A 241 1.25 -5.34 -1.98
CA ASP A 241 1.22 -4.27 -0.99
C ASP A 241 2.21 -4.49 0.16
N LEU A 242 2.50 -5.75 0.50
CA LEU A 242 3.51 -6.08 1.51
C LEU A 242 4.89 -5.55 1.16
N CYS A 243 5.21 -5.34 -0.11
CA CYS A 243 6.52 -4.81 -0.52
C CYS A 243 6.77 -3.41 0.05
N ALA A 244 5.76 -2.54 0.08
CA ALA A 244 5.91 -1.20 0.64
C ALA A 244 6.21 -1.23 2.14
N ILE A 245 5.55 -2.12 2.88
CA ILE A 245 5.81 -2.30 4.32
C ILE A 245 7.17 -2.99 4.55
N ALA A 246 7.48 -4.03 3.78
CA ALA A 246 8.74 -4.75 3.87
C ALA A 246 9.94 -3.82 3.64
N TRP A 247 9.85 -2.91 2.66
CA TRP A 247 10.93 -1.95 2.40
C TRP A 247 11.20 -1.03 3.60
N LEU A 248 10.19 -0.62 4.33
CA LEU A 248 10.36 0.22 5.53
C LEU A 248 11.14 -0.49 6.65
N VAL A 249 10.92 -1.79 6.80
CA VAL A 249 11.48 -2.60 7.89
C VAL A 249 12.78 -3.28 7.49
N ARG A 250 12.87 -3.74 6.24
CA ARG A 250 13.98 -4.53 5.71
C ARG A 250 14.43 -3.98 4.34
N PRO A 251 14.89 -2.71 4.29
CA PRO A 251 15.29 -2.08 3.03
C PRO A 251 16.44 -2.83 2.32
N GLU A 252 17.27 -3.54 3.05
CA GLU A 252 18.37 -4.34 2.52
C GLU A 252 17.93 -5.51 1.63
N LEU A 253 16.65 -5.90 1.70
CA LEU A 253 16.09 -6.93 0.82
C LEU A 253 15.86 -6.44 -0.60
N PHE A 254 15.88 -5.13 -0.82
CA PHE A 254 15.49 -4.50 -2.08
C PHE A 254 16.70 -3.89 -2.79
N THR A 255 16.69 -3.97 -4.12
CA THR A 255 17.61 -3.21 -4.97
C THR A 255 16.83 -2.06 -5.59
N LEU A 256 17.27 -0.82 -5.29
CA LEU A 256 16.66 0.41 -5.79
C LEU A 256 17.57 1.10 -6.78
N GLN A 257 16.94 1.83 -7.71
CA GLN A 257 17.63 2.75 -8.63
C GLN A 257 16.96 4.11 -8.62
N SER A 258 17.76 5.17 -8.52
CA SER A 258 17.27 6.54 -8.70
C SER A 258 16.89 6.76 -10.17
N CYS A 259 15.64 7.11 -10.43
CA CYS A 259 15.12 7.34 -11.77
C CYS A 259 14.24 8.59 -11.81
N PHE A 260 14.17 9.21 -12.98
CA PHE A 260 13.05 10.09 -13.29
C PHE A 260 11.83 9.23 -13.64
N VAL A 261 10.70 9.54 -13.03
CA VAL A 261 9.41 8.88 -13.28
C VAL A 261 8.39 9.94 -13.68
N ALA A 262 7.78 9.76 -14.84
CA ALA A 262 6.61 10.52 -15.28
C ALA A 262 5.41 9.59 -15.42
N VAL A 263 4.21 10.16 -15.34
CA VAL A 263 2.97 9.42 -15.54
C VAL A 263 2.30 9.91 -16.82
N GLU A 264 2.03 8.99 -17.74
CA GLU A 264 1.28 9.29 -18.97
C GLU A 264 -0.22 9.43 -18.63
N THR A 265 -0.80 10.59 -18.97
CA THR A 265 -2.19 10.90 -18.62
C THR A 265 -3.12 11.09 -19.82
N GLN A 266 -2.59 11.18 -21.05
CA GLN A 266 -3.36 11.59 -22.22
C GLN A 266 -3.49 10.51 -23.30
N GLY A 267 -2.55 9.58 -23.38
CA GLY A 267 -2.54 8.56 -24.43
C GLY A 267 -3.73 7.60 -24.31
N GLU A 268 -4.40 7.32 -25.43
CA GLU A 268 -5.54 6.39 -25.48
C GLU A 268 -5.16 5.00 -24.93
N TYR A 269 -3.99 4.50 -25.29
CA TYR A 269 -3.52 3.15 -24.93
C TYR A 269 -2.45 3.15 -23.82
N THR A 270 -1.87 4.30 -23.50
CA THR A 270 -0.73 4.42 -22.57
C THR A 270 -1.05 5.19 -21.31
N SER A 271 -2.27 5.71 -21.19
CA SER A 271 -2.69 6.43 -19.98
C SER A 271 -2.56 5.54 -18.73
N GLY A 272 -1.95 6.11 -17.68
CA GLY A 272 -1.63 5.39 -16.44
C GLY A 272 -0.29 4.67 -16.46
N THR A 273 0.43 4.71 -17.58
CA THR A 273 1.81 4.20 -17.64
C THR A 273 2.73 5.08 -16.79
N THR A 274 3.53 4.47 -15.95
CA THR A 274 4.70 5.10 -15.36
C THR A 274 5.88 4.98 -16.32
N VAL A 275 6.34 6.11 -16.82
CA VAL A 275 7.54 6.18 -17.69
C VAL A 275 8.75 6.30 -16.78
N VAL A 276 9.44 5.19 -16.55
CA VAL A 276 10.61 5.11 -15.68
C VAL A 276 11.87 5.21 -16.52
N ASP A 277 12.58 6.32 -16.39
CA ASP A 277 13.78 6.60 -17.19
C ASP A 277 15.02 5.95 -16.53
N ILE A 278 15.14 4.65 -16.67
CA ILE A 278 16.23 3.87 -16.08
C ILE A 278 17.59 4.29 -16.61
N GLU A 279 17.67 4.62 -17.90
CA GLU A 279 18.93 4.96 -18.58
C GLU A 279 19.21 6.47 -18.62
N GLY A 280 18.35 7.31 -18.07
CA GLY A 280 18.52 8.76 -18.06
C GLY A 280 18.38 9.43 -19.43
N ARG A 281 17.67 8.81 -20.36
CA ARG A 281 17.53 9.29 -21.75
C ARG A 281 16.72 10.56 -21.90
N LEU A 282 15.81 10.83 -20.95
CA LEU A 282 14.99 12.05 -20.95
C LEU A 282 15.74 13.25 -20.40
N GLY A 283 16.88 13.05 -19.74
CA GLY A 283 17.73 14.14 -19.24
C GLY A 283 17.14 14.91 -18.05
N HIS A 284 16.10 14.35 -17.38
CA HIS A 284 15.54 14.95 -16.18
C HIS A 284 16.22 14.40 -14.91
N PRO A 285 16.34 15.22 -13.85
CA PRO A 285 16.83 14.72 -12.57
C PRO A 285 15.88 13.65 -11.99
N ALA A 286 16.44 12.69 -11.28
CA ALA A 286 15.66 11.66 -10.62
C ALA A 286 14.69 12.28 -9.60
N ASN A 287 13.45 11.77 -9.57
CA ASN A 287 12.40 12.17 -8.63
C ASN A 287 11.87 10.99 -7.78
N ALA A 288 12.40 9.79 -7.99
CA ALA A 288 12.00 8.60 -7.23
C ALA A 288 13.16 7.60 -7.10
N GLN A 289 13.11 6.82 -6.04
CA GLN A 289 13.85 5.58 -5.90
C GLN A 289 12.94 4.44 -6.34
N VAL A 290 13.30 3.73 -7.39
CA VAL A 290 12.47 2.66 -7.98
C VAL A 290 13.04 1.31 -7.57
N ALA A 291 12.24 0.50 -6.90
CA ALA A 291 12.62 -0.86 -6.51
C ALA A 291 12.51 -1.79 -7.72
N LEU A 292 13.61 -2.44 -8.07
CA LEU A 292 13.73 -3.32 -9.24
C LEU A 292 14.07 -4.76 -8.88
N GLY A 293 14.67 -5.01 -7.72
CA GLY A 293 15.06 -6.34 -7.28
C GLY A 293 14.65 -6.63 -5.84
N LEU A 294 14.42 -7.91 -5.55
CA LEU A 294 14.01 -8.41 -4.25
C LEU A 294 14.80 -9.67 -3.90
N ASN A 295 15.33 -9.71 -2.68
CA ASN A 295 15.72 -10.97 -2.05
C ASN A 295 14.44 -11.71 -1.62
N VAL A 296 13.96 -12.61 -2.46
CA VAL A 296 12.67 -13.30 -2.28
C VAL A 296 12.68 -14.18 -1.03
N GLU A 297 13.76 -14.90 -0.77
CA GLU A 297 13.89 -15.75 0.43
C GLU A 297 13.85 -14.91 1.71
N GLY A 298 14.59 -13.81 1.74
CA GLY A 298 14.56 -12.87 2.87
C GLY A 298 13.21 -12.24 3.08
N PHE A 299 12.49 -11.91 2.01
CA PHE A 299 11.13 -11.39 2.06
C PHE A 299 10.16 -12.43 2.66
N GLN A 300 10.20 -13.67 2.17
CA GLN A 300 9.35 -14.76 2.67
C GLN A 300 9.63 -15.03 4.16
N GLN A 301 10.88 -15.03 4.57
CA GLN A 301 11.26 -15.17 5.98
C GLN A 301 10.70 -14.01 6.83
N TRP A 302 10.85 -12.77 6.38
CA TRP A 302 10.30 -11.61 7.09
C TRP A 302 8.78 -11.69 7.22
N VAL A 303 8.05 -12.07 6.16
CA VAL A 303 6.59 -12.24 6.21
C VAL A 303 6.20 -13.28 7.26
N ALA A 304 6.90 -14.42 7.29
CA ALA A 304 6.64 -15.45 8.28
C ALA A 304 6.88 -14.96 9.71
N GLU A 305 7.97 -14.20 9.94
CA GLU A 305 8.30 -13.61 11.23
C GLU A 305 7.24 -12.60 11.69
N VAL A 306 6.84 -11.66 10.82
CA VAL A 306 5.90 -10.60 11.21
C VAL A 306 4.49 -11.14 11.43
N LEU A 307 4.01 -12.07 10.61
CA LEU A 307 2.69 -12.67 10.79
C LEU A 307 2.63 -13.58 12.03
N ALA A 308 3.75 -14.14 12.47
CA ALA A 308 3.82 -14.88 13.73
C ALA A 308 3.68 -13.98 14.97
N LEU A 309 3.90 -12.67 14.85
CA LEU A 309 3.72 -11.70 15.93
C LEU A 309 2.25 -11.23 16.07
N ALA A 310 1.43 -11.47 15.06
CA ALA A 310 0.01 -11.16 15.11
C ALA A 310 -0.77 -12.13 16.01
N PRO A 311 -1.93 -11.71 16.55
CA PRO A 311 -2.76 -12.57 17.40
C PRO A 311 -3.46 -13.69 16.64
#